data_c16e6ae175956890489c194b4e70672b
#
_entry.id   c16e6ae175956890489c194b4e70672b
#
_cell.length_a   1.000
_cell.length_b   1.000
_cell.length_c   1.000
_cell.angle_alpha   90.00
_cell.angle_beta   90.00
_cell.angle_gamma   90.00
#
_symmetry.space_group_name_H-M   'P 1'
#
loop_
_entity.id
_entity.type
_entity.pdbx_description
1 polymer ?
#
loop_
_entity_poly.entity_id
_entity_poly.type
_entity_poly.pdbx_seq_one_letter_code
_entity_poly.pdbx_strand_id
1 'polypeptide(L)'
;MPAPGEPTAPLTPALFHVLLALAGEDLHGYAILKEVALRTGGEVQLSTGTLYGIIKRLLNDGLIAERRERPAAVRDDERRRYYRLTPKGRDVASAEAERLEKVVALARSRRLLKRTQPA
;
A
#
# COMPACT_ATOMS: atom_id res chain seq x y z
N MET A 1 -20.49 11.12 -10.45
CA MET A 1 -19.14 11.22 -10.99
C MET A 1 -18.21 11.87 -9.98
N PRO A 2 -17.12 11.25 -9.63
CA PRO A 2 -16.23 11.84 -8.64
C PRO A 2 -15.59 13.10 -9.18
N ALA A 3 -15.28 14.03 -8.28
CA ALA A 3 -14.59 15.25 -8.66
C ALA A 3 -13.15 14.94 -9.08
N PRO A 4 -12.54 15.81 -9.89
CA PRO A 4 -11.14 15.60 -10.27
C PRO A 4 -10.26 15.51 -9.02
N GLY A 5 -9.40 14.51 -8.99
CA GLY A 5 -8.52 14.28 -7.84
C GLY A 5 -9.09 13.39 -6.77
N GLU A 6 -10.37 13.07 -6.83
CA GLU A 6 -10.94 12.12 -5.89
C GLU A 6 -10.76 10.70 -6.39
N PRO A 7 -10.51 9.73 -5.51
CA PRO A 7 -10.44 8.35 -5.94
C PRO A 7 -11.81 7.90 -6.44
N THR A 8 -11.83 7.18 -7.55
CA THR A 8 -13.07 6.69 -8.14
C THR A 8 -13.70 5.57 -7.33
N ALA A 9 -12.93 4.96 -6.43
CA ALA A 9 -13.42 3.91 -5.55
C ALA A 9 -12.65 3.99 -4.23
N PRO A 10 -13.31 3.60 -3.12
CA PRO A 10 -12.61 3.59 -1.84
C PRO A 10 -11.46 2.60 -1.87
N LEU A 11 -10.42 2.89 -1.09
CA LEU A 11 -9.32 1.97 -0.92
C LEU A 11 -9.76 0.81 -0.05
N THR A 12 -9.52 -0.40 -0.53
CA THR A 12 -9.68 -1.57 0.32
C THR A 12 -8.48 -1.68 1.25
N PRO A 13 -8.59 -2.41 2.35
CA PRO A 13 -7.41 -2.64 3.20
C PRO A 13 -6.23 -3.21 2.42
N ALA A 14 -6.46 -4.14 1.51
CA ALA A 14 -5.39 -4.73 0.73
C ALA A 14 -4.68 -3.69 -0.15
N LEU A 15 -5.45 -2.83 -0.82
CA LEU A 15 -4.87 -1.76 -1.64
C LEU A 15 -4.05 -0.81 -0.77
N PHE A 16 -4.59 -0.44 0.38
CA PHE A 16 -3.90 0.48 1.28
C PHE A 16 -2.59 -0.13 1.79
N HIS A 17 -2.60 -1.41 2.14
CA HIS A 17 -1.38 -2.07 2.61
C HIS A 17 -0.30 -2.13 1.53
N VAL A 18 -0.67 -2.29 0.28
CA VAL A 18 0.31 -2.24 -0.82
C VAL A 18 0.92 -0.84 -0.92
N LEU A 19 0.08 0.20 -0.83
CA LEU A 19 0.59 1.57 -0.85
C LEU A 19 1.51 1.85 0.33
N LEU A 20 1.15 1.35 1.52
CA LEU A 20 2.00 1.49 2.70
C LEU A 20 3.36 0.83 2.51
N ALA A 21 3.37 -0.36 1.94
CA ALA A 21 4.63 -1.06 1.70
C ALA A 21 5.54 -0.22 0.79
N LEU A 22 4.97 0.36 -0.25
CA LEU A 22 5.74 1.17 -1.20
C LEU A 22 6.07 2.56 -0.67
N ALA A 23 5.38 3.03 0.36
CA ALA A 23 5.74 4.29 0.99
C ALA A 23 7.07 4.18 1.74
N GLY A 24 7.44 2.98 2.16
CA GLY A 24 8.71 2.76 2.83
C GLY A 24 9.89 2.69 1.87
N GLU A 25 9.71 1.99 0.77
CA GLU A 25 10.78 1.84 -0.23
C GLU A 25 10.20 1.24 -1.51
N ASP A 26 10.97 1.34 -2.58
CA ASP A 26 10.60 0.71 -3.84
C ASP A 26 10.77 -0.80 -3.70
N LEU A 27 9.80 -1.56 -4.16
CA LEU A 27 9.80 -3.00 -3.99
C LEU A 27 9.31 -3.70 -5.28
N HIS A 28 9.82 -4.90 -5.50
CA HIS A 28 9.24 -5.79 -6.51
C HIS A 28 8.06 -6.56 -5.91
N GLY A 29 7.27 -7.20 -6.79
CA GLY A 29 6.01 -7.81 -6.37
C GLY A 29 6.13 -8.79 -5.22
N TYR A 30 7.12 -9.69 -5.28
CA TYR A 30 7.30 -10.67 -4.22
C TYR A 30 7.64 -10.02 -2.87
N ALA A 31 8.46 -8.97 -2.91
CA ALA A 31 8.80 -8.24 -1.70
C ALA A 31 7.58 -7.52 -1.12
N ILE A 32 6.68 -7.03 -1.98
CA ILE A 32 5.42 -6.44 -1.50
C ILE A 32 4.60 -7.49 -0.75
N LEU A 33 4.47 -8.69 -1.32
CA LEU A 33 3.76 -9.78 -0.64
C LEU A 33 4.30 -10.04 0.75
N LYS A 34 5.61 -10.15 0.84
CA LYS A 34 6.27 -10.45 2.12
C LYS A 34 6.13 -9.32 3.11
N GLU A 35 6.28 -8.10 2.63
CA GLU A 35 6.19 -6.93 3.51
C GLU A 35 4.79 -6.79 4.08
N VAL A 36 3.76 -6.95 3.25
CA VAL A 36 2.38 -6.86 3.72
C VAL A 36 2.07 -7.95 4.76
N ALA A 37 2.47 -9.18 4.49
CA ALA A 37 2.25 -10.26 5.43
C ALA A 37 2.99 -10.02 6.74
N LEU A 38 4.25 -9.58 6.65
CA LEU A 38 5.07 -9.34 7.83
C LEU A 38 4.50 -8.22 8.70
N ARG A 39 4.17 -7.08 8.08
CA ARG A 39 3.70 -5.91 8.82
C ARG A 39 2.33 -6.11 9.44
N THR A 40 1.50 -6.97 8.86
CA THR A 40 0.18 -7.25 9.41
C THR A 40 0.15 -8.47 10.31
N GLY A 41 1.30 -9.04 10.62
CA GLY A 41 1.36 -10.25 11.45
C GLY A 41 0.65 -11.43 10.80
N GLY A 42 0.60 -11.47 9.48
CA GLY A 42 -0.06 -12.52 8.73
C GLY A 42 -1.55 -12.31 8.52
N GLU A 43 -2.12 -11.23 9.03
CA GLU A 43 -3.55 -10.98 8.84
C GLU A 43 -3.91 -10.68 7.40
N VAL A 44 -3.03 -10.02 6.67
CA VAL A 44 -3.26 -9.74 5.26
C VAL A 44 -2.26 -10.56 4.46
N GLN A 45 -2.75 -11.59 3.82
CA GLN A 45 -1.95 -12.45 2.96
C GLN A 45 -2.56 -12.41 1.57
N LEU A 46 -1.78 -11.94 0.61
CA LEU A 46 -2.24 -11.80 -0.75
C LEU A 46 -1.73 -12.95 -1.59
N SER A 47 -2.61 -13.53 -2.40
CA SER A 47 -2.15 -14.46 -3.41
C SER A 47 -1.42 -13.67 -4.51
N THR A 48 -0.61 -14.37 -5.27
CA THR A 48 0.10 -13.75 -6.39
C THR A 48 -0.87 -13.10 -7.36
N GLY A 49 -1.96 -13.80 -7.70
CA GLY A 49 -2.95 -13.25 -8.61
C GLY A 49 -3.63 -12.01 -8.08
N THR A 50 -4.00 -12.02 -6.81
CA THR A 50 -4.61 -10.87 -6.17
C THR A 50 -3.65 -9.68 -6.16
N LEU A 51 -2.39 -9.93 -5.80
CA LEU A 51 -1.38 -8.87 -5.79
C LEU A 51 -1.23 -8.22 -7.16
N TYR A 52 -1.06 -9.02 -8.21
CA TYR A 52 -0.86 -8.45 -9.53
C TYR A 52 -2.10 -7.76 -10.06
N GLY A 53 -3.29 -8.18 -9.65
CA GLY A 53 -4.51 -7.43 -9.92
C GLY A 53 -4.51 -6.07 -9.26
N ILE A 54 -4.07 -6.01 -8.02
CA ILE A 54 -3.93 -4.75 -7.28
C ILE A 54 -2.89 -3.85 -7.96
N ILE A 55 -1.75 -4.41 -8.29
CA ILE A 55 -0.68 -3.64 -8.96
C ILE A 55 -1.18 -3.03 -10.25
N LYS A 56 -1.88 -3.82 -11.06
CA LYS A 56 -2.43 -3.34 -12.32
C LYS A 56 -3.38 -2.17 -12.10
N ARG A 57 -4.25 -2.29 -11.11
CA ARG A 57 -5.18 -1.22 -10.78
C ARG A 57 -4.46 0.04 -10.34
N LEU A 58 -3.47 -0.10 -9.44
CA LEU A 58 -2.73 1.03 -8.92
C LEU A 58 -1.92 1.72 -10.02
N LEU A 59 -1.36 0.95 -10.96
CA LEU A 59 -0.68 1.51 -12.11
C LEU A 59 -1.65 2.29 -13.01
N ASN A 60 -2.82 1.72 -13.28
CA ASN A 60 -3.82 2.39 -14.10
C ASN A 60 -4.30 3.70 -13.47
N ASP A 61 -4.41 3.73 -12.15
CA ASP A 61 -4.85 4.91 -11.44
C ASP A 61 -3.73 5.93 -11.21
N GLY A 62 -2.51 5.59 -11.59
CA GLY A 62 -1.38 6.50 -11.43
C GLY A 62 -0.87 6.62 -10.01
N LEU A 63 -1.22 5.69 -9.13
CA LEU A 63 -0.81 5.74 -7.73
C LEU A 63 0.55 5.13 -7.50
N ILE A 64 0.97 4.24 -8.38
CA ILE A 64 2.31 3.69 -8.39
C ILE A 64 2.84 3.74 -9.82
N ALA A 65 4.16 3.64 -9.95
CA ALA A 65 4.81 3.59 -11.23
C ALA A 65 5.86 2.49 -11.23
N GLU A 66 6.12 1.97 -12.40
CA GLU A 66 7.16 0.98 -12.56
C GLU A 66 8.50 1.67 -12.60
N ARG A 67 9.44 1.16 -11.82
CA ARG A 67 10.79 1.66 -11.82
C ARG A 67 11.61 0.88 -12.82
N ARG A 68 12.20 1.58 -13.76
CA ARG A 68 12.98 0.94 -14.80
C ARG A 68 14.45 0.77 -14.49
N GLU A 69 14.95 1.47 -13.51
CA GLU A 69 16.34 1.36 -13.13
C GLU A 69 16.66 -0.03 -12.62
N ARG A 70 17.73 -0.57 -13.08
CA ARG A 70 18.20 -1.87 -12.64
C ARG A 70 19.65 -1.76 -12.24
N PRO A 71 20.00 -2.41 -11.13
CA PRO A 71 21.43 -2.56 -10.81
C PRO A 71 22.09 -3.34 -11.93
N ALA A 72 23.18 -2.82 -12.43
CA ALA A 72 23.84 -3.39 -13.59
C ALA A 72 24.32 -4.83 -13.38
N ALA A 73 24.46 -5.26 -12.16
CA ALA A 73 25.10 -6.52 -11.84
C ALA A 73 24.16 -7.69 -11.57
N VAL A 74 22.86 -7.50 -11.57
CA VAL A 74 21.97 -8.55 -11.08
C VAL A 74 21.06 -9.03 -12.17
N ARG A 75 21.37 -10.20 -12.71
CA ARG A 75 20.60 -10.77 -13.80
C ARG A 75 19.21 -11.19 -13.39
N ASP A 76 19.06 -11.68 -12.19
CA ASP A 76 17.75 -12.15 -11.74
C ASP A 76 16.76 -11.01 -11.67
N ASP A 77 17.25 -9.80 -11.50
CA ASP A 77 16.39 -8.62 -11.42
C ASP A 77 15.87 -8.19 -12.77
N GLU A 78 16.39 -8.73 -13.86
CA GLU A 78 15.86 -8.42 -15.19
C GLU A 78 14.39 -8.77 -15.33
N ARG A 79 13.96 -9.80 -14.61
CA ARG A 79 12.57 -10.24 -14.63
C ARG A 79 11.74 -9.62 -13.53
N ARG A 80 12.38 -8.93 -12.59
CA ARG A 80 11.70 -8.32 -11.47
C ARG A 80 11.41 -6.89 -11.78
N ARG A 81 10.15 -6.56 -11.74
CA ARG A 81 9.72 -5.19 -11.92
C ARG A 81 9.59 -4.55 -10.57
N TYR A 82 10.29 -3.44 -10.38
CA TYR A 82 10.19 -2.67 -9.17
C TYR A 82 9.11 -1.61 -9.34
N TYR A 83 8.41 -1.35 -8.27
CA TYR A 83 7.35 -0.36 -8.23
C TYR A 83 7.68 0.69 -7.21
N ARG A 84 7.22 1.88 -7.46
CA ARG A 84 7.40 3.00 -6.53
C ARG A 84 6.09 3.74 -6.36
N LEU A 85 5.93 4.35 -5.19
CA LEU A 85 4.79 5.21 -4.93
C LEU A 85 4.97 6.52 -5.68
N THR A 86 3.94 6.94 -6.41
CA THR A 86 3.97 8.25 -7.08
C THR A 86 3.56 9.33 -6.09
N PRO A 87 3.81 10.62 -6.40
CA PRO A 87 3.28 11.70 -5.56
C PRO A 87 1.76 11.61 -5.40
N LYS A 88 1.04 11.27 -6.45
CA LYS A 88 -0.40 11.06 -6.37
C LYS A 88 -0.74 9.91 -5.41
N GLY A 89 0.00 8.81 -5.51
CA GLY A 89 -0.19 7.66 -4.63
C GLY A 89 0.06 8.02 -3.18
N ARG A 90 1.09 8.83 -2.93
CA ARG A 90 1.38 9.29 -1.57
C ARG A 90 0.25 10.15 -1.03
N ASP A 91 -0.31 11.02 -1.85
CA ASP A 91 -1.43 11.86 -1.42
C ASP A 91 -2.66 11.02 -1.09
N VAL A 92 -2.96 10.03 -1.91
CA VAL A 92 -4.10 9.15 -1.68
C VAL A 92 -3.90 8.33 -0.41
N ALA A 93 -2.71 7.78 -0.22
CA ALA A 93 -2.41 7.00 0.98
C ALA A 93 -2.46 7.87 2.23
N SER A 94 -1.96 9.09 2.13
CA SER A 94 -1.98 10.04 3.25
C SER A 94 -3.42 10.38 3.65
N ALA A 95 -4.28 10.64 2.66
CA ALA A 95 -5.68 10.95 2.94
C ALA A 95 -6.37 9.77 3.61
N GLU A 96 -6.08 8.57 3.19
CA GLU A 96 -6.65 7.37 3.80
C GLU A 96 -6.14 7.19 5.23
N ALA A 97 -4.85 7.40 5.45
CA ALA A 97 -4.29 7.31 6.80
C ALA A 97 -4.95 8.31 7.74
N GLU A 98 -5.15 9.54 7.28
CA GLU A 98 -5.83 10.56 8.08
C GLU A 98 -7.27 10.18 8.38
N ARG A 99 -7.97 9.62 7.40
CA ARG A 99 -9.33 9.15 7.60
C ARG A 99 -9.38 8.06 8.66
N LEU A 100 -8.46 7.11 8.58
CA LEU A 100 -8.39 6.01 9.55
C LEU A 100 -8.04 6.52 10.94
N GLU A 101 -7.17 7.50 11.02
CA GLU A 101 -6.83 8.09 12.32
C GLU A 101 -8.05 8.69 13.00
N LYS A 102 -8.90 9.38 12.24
CA LYS A 102 -10.14 9.94 12.78
C LYS A 102 -11.09 8.85 13.25
N VAL A 103 -11.19 7.76 12.49
CA VAL A 103 -12.03 6.63 12.86
C VAL A 103 -11.52 5.99 14.15
N VAL A 104 -10.21 5.81 14.25
CA VAL A 104 -9.59 5.27 15.46
C VAL A 104 -9.82 6.18 16.65
N ALA A 105 -9.68 7.49 16.45
CA ALA A 105 -9.94 8.46 17.52
C ALA A 105 -11.38 8.37 18.02
N LEU A 106 -12.33 8.21 17.11
CA LEU A 106 -13.72 8.03 17.48
C LEU A 106 -13.91 6.73 18.28
N ALA A 107 -13.32 5.63 17.83
CA ALA A 107 -13.39 4.36 18.54
C ALA A 107 -12.80 4.48 19.94
N ARG A 108 -11.71 5.21 20.08
CA ARG A 108 -11.08 5.45 21.36
C ARG A 108 -12.01 6.23 22.29
N SER A 109 -12.68 7.26 21.75
CA SER A 109 -13.61 8.05 22.54
C SER A 109 -14.82 7.22 23.00
N ARG A 110 -15.13 6.16 22.29
CA ARG A 110 -16.22 5.23 22.66
C ARG A 110 -15.72 4.06 23.49
N ARG A 111 -14.46 4.10 23.90
CA ARG A 111 -13.81 3.10 24.76
C ARG A 111 -13.76 1.71 24.14
N LEU A 112 -13.66 1.65 22.81
CA LEU A 112 -13.54 0.38 22.10
C LEU A 112 -12.12 -0.11 22.02
N LEU A 113 -11.13 0.77 22.20
CA LEU A 113 -9.72 0.39 22.16
C LEU A 113 -9.18 0.27 23.57
N LYS A 114 -8.45 -0.80 23.79
CA LYS A 114 -7.74 -0.97 25.06
C LYS A 114 -6.59 0.02 25.11
N ARG A 115 -6.33 0.57 26.29
CA ARG A 115 -5.15 1.42 26.47
C ARG A 115 -3.91 0.56 26.29
N THR A 116 -3.00 1.06 25.48
CA THR A 116 -1.68 0.43 25.38
C THR A 116 -0.92 0.79 26.64
N GLN A 117 -0.53 -0.21 27.40
CA GLN A 117 0.28 0.00 28.57
C GLN A 117 1.72 0.02 28.16
N PRO A 118 2.49 1.05 28.53
CA PRO A 118 3.94 0.98 28.32
C PRO A 118 4.48 -0.15 29.17
N ALA A 119 5.35 -0.91 28.58
CA ALA A 119 5.94 -2.06 29.27
C ALA A 119 6.78 -1.62 30.45
#